data_2754991eb832a3f5bc80691f6f3a96fb
#
_entry.id   2754991eb832a3f5bc80691f6f3a96fb
#
_cell.length_a   1.000
_cell.length_b   1.000
_cell.length_c   1.000
_cell.angle_alpha   90.00
_cell.angle_beta   90.00
_cell.angle_gamma   90.00
#
_symmetry.space_group_name_H-M   'P 1'
#
loop_
_entity.id
_entity.type
_entity.pdbx_description
1 polymer ?
#
loop_
_entity_poly.entity_id
_entity_poly.type
_entity_poly.pdbx_seq_one_letter_code
_entity_poly.pdbx_strand_id
1 'polypeptide(L)'
;VHATITGVLLAFAIPFQDGSETSISYKLQHFLHRPVAFVILPLFALCNTAIIMGTDLVNNFSEPYSLGIIFGLIIGKPLGVVLVAFLAVKLRLAKLPSDINWGQLVGAGFLAGIGFTMSIFITLLAFDDDMIINNAKFMILVASLISGIIGFVWLKKTSKY
;
A
#
# COMPACT_ATOMS: atom_id res chain seq x y z
N VAL A 1 -8.26 -6.83 21.37
CA VAL A 1 -7.43 -7.43 20.31
C VAL A 1 -7.86 -6.81 18.99
N HIS A 2 -6.91 -6.34 18.19
CA HIS A 2 -7.20 -5.64 16.94
C HIS A 2 -7.78 -6.62 15.90
N ALA A 3 -8.82 -6.22 15.17
CA ALA A 3 -9.52 -7.08 14.20
C ALA A 3 -8.57 -7.70 13.16
N THR A 4 -7.56 -6.95 12.70
CA THR A 4 -6.54 -7.43 11.75
C THR A 4 -5.68 -8.54 12.35
N ILE A 5 -5.25 -8.42 13.62
CA ILE A 5 -4.46 -9.46 14.32
C ILE A 5 -5.29 -10.72 14.48
N THR A 6 -6.57 -10.58 14.85
CA THR A 6 -7.49 -11.71 14.95
C THR A 6 -7.64 -12.43 13.60
N GLY A 7 -7.76 -11.68 12.51
CA GLY A 7 -7.82 -12.25 11.16
C GLY A 7 -6.56 -13.04 10.78
N VAL A 8 -5.37 -12.53 11.13
CA VAL A 8 -4.09 -13.23 10.88
C VAL A 8 -4.02 -14.52 11.70
N LEU A 9 -4.38 -14.48 12.99
CA LEU A 9 -4.38 -15.66 13.86
C LEU A 9 -5.38 -16.73 13.35
N LEU A 10 -6.55 -16.31 12.91
CA LEU A 10 -7.53 -17.22 12.28
C LEU A 10 -6.99 -17.84 11.00
N ALA A 11 -6.28 -17.07 10.17
CA ALA A 11 -5.66 -17.61 8.96
C ALA A 11 -4.63 -18.70 9.26
N PHE A 12 -3.84 -18.55 10.32
CA PHE A 12 -2.90 -19.60 10.77
C PHE A 12 -3.60 -20.84 11.35
N ALA A 13 -4.82 -20.69 11.89
CA ALA A 13 -5.59 -21.80 12.39
C ALA A 13 -6.24 -22.67 11.30
N ILE A 14 -6.31 -22.16 10.06
CA ILE A 14 -6.90 -22.90 8.92
C ILE A 14 -5.85 -23.85 8.35
N PRO A 15 -6.16 -25.15 8.21
CA PRO A 15 -5.25 -26.12 7.64
C PRO A 15 -4.85 -25.74 6.20
N PHE A 16 -3.57 -25.54 5.96
CA PHE A 16 -3.05 -25.23 4.62
C PHE A 16 -3.08 -26.45 3.69
N GLN A 17 -2.88 -27.66 4.27
CA GLN A 17 -2.72 -28.90 3.53
C GLN A 17 -1.59 -28.79 2.50
N ASP A 18 -1.85 -29.18 1.25
CA ASP A 18 -0.91 -29.16 0.14
C ASP A 18 -0.99 -27.89 -0.73
N GLY A 19 -1.90 -26.95 -0.40
CA GLY A 19 -2.12 -25.74 -1.19
C GLY A 19 -2.80 -25.96 -2.55
N SER A 20 -3.26 -27.19 -2.82
CA SER A 20 -4.01 -27.51 -4.05
C SER A 20 -5.37 -26.83 -4.09
N GLU A 21 -5.99 -26.79 -5.26
CA GLU A 21 -7.35 -26.23 -5.45
C GLU A 21 -8.43 -26.91 -4.60
N THR A 22 -8.16 -28.12 -4.13
CA THR A 22 -9.04 -28.90 -3.26
C THR A 22 -8.91 -28.54 -1.78
N SER A 23 -7.82 -27.87 -1.39
CA SER A 23 -7.55 -27.50 0.00
C SER A 23 -8.59 -26.51 0.55
N ILE A 24 -8.85 -26.62 1.85
CA ILE A 24 -9.81 -25.73 2.56
C ILE A 24 -9.34 -24.27 2.48
N SER A 25 -8.05 -24.02 2.65
CA SER A 25 -7.46 -22.69 2.57
C SER A 25 -7.66 -22.04 1.21
N TYR A 26 -7.45 -22.79 0.11
CA TYR A 26 -7.67 -22.30 -1.25
C TYR A 26 -9.13 -21.95 -1.52
N LYS A 27 -10.05 -22.86 -1.17
CA LYS A 27 -11.50 -22.64 -1.32
C LYS A 27 -11.98 -21.41 -0.55
N LEU A 28 -11.52 -21.25 0.69
CA LEU A 28 -11.89 -20.11 1.52
C LEU A 28 -11.33 -18.80 0.95
N GLN A 29 -10.08 -18.80 0.50
CA GLN A 29 -9.46 -17.64 -0.16
C GLN A 29 -10.25 -17.24 -1.41
N HIS A 30 -10.58 -18.20 -2.25
CA HIS A 30 -11.33 -17.94 -3.49
C HIS A 30 -12.75 -17.44 -3.23
N PHE A 31 -13.42 -18.00 -2.22
CA PHE A 31 -14.76 -17.55 -1.79
C PHE A 31 -14.74 -16.13 -1.25
N LEU A 32 -13.76 -15.78 -0.42
CA LEU A 32 -13.64 -14.45 0.19
C LEU A 32 -13.13 -13.39 -0.77
N HIS A 33 -12.38 -13.78 -1.82
CA HIS A 33 -11.73 -12.82 -2.73
C HIS A 33 -12.73 -11.83 -3.37
N ARG A 34 -13.83 -12.34 -3.92
CA ARG A 34 -14.83 -11.49 -4.58
C ARG A 34 -15.55 -10.53 -3.64
N PRO A 35 -16.18 -10.98 -2.53
CA PRO A 35 -16.84 -10.07 -1.61
C PRO A 35 -15.86 -9.07 -0.96
N VAL A 36 -14.63 -9.48 -0.66
CA VAL A 36 -13.62 -8.55 -0.14
C VAL A 36 -13.26 -7.50 -1.19
N ALA A 37 -12.96 -7.88 -2.42
CA ALA A 37 -12.51 -6.96 -3.46
C ALA A 37 -13.60 -6.01 -3.95
N PHE A 38 -14.85 -6.48 -4.06
CA PHE A 38 -15.93 -5.70 -4.68
C PHE A 38 -16.91 -5.06 -3.70
N VAL A 39 -16.93 -5.48 -2.45
CA VAL A 39 -17.83 -4.93 -1.43
C VAL A 39 -17.06 -4.31 -0.28
N ILE A 40 -16.22 -5.09 0.40
CA ILE A 40 -15.56 -4.65 1.64
C ILE A 40 -14.54 -3.53 1.35
N LEU A 41 -13.65 -3.71 0.36
CA LEU A 41 -12.65 -2.70 0.02
C LEU A 41 -13.26 -1.39 -0.49
N PRO A 42 -14.27 -1.37 -1.38
CA PRO A 42 -14.94 -0.14 -1.77
C PRO A 42 -15.68 0.55 -0.63
N LEU A 43 -16.39 -0.20 0.23
CA LEU A 43 -17.03 0.37 1.41
C LEU A 43 -15.99 0.94 2.40
N PHE A 44 -14.93 0.21 2.67
CA PHE A 44 -13.83 0.69 3.50
C PHE A 44 -13.23 1.98 2.93
N ALA A 45 -12.98 2.02 1.62
CA ALA A 45 -12.50 3.22 0.95
C ALA A 45 -13.47 4.39 1.13
N LEU A 46 -14.76 4.21 0.85
CA LEU A 46 -15.79 5.25 1.01
C LEU A 46 -15.86 5.77 2.45
N CYS A 47 -15.92 4.89 3.44
CA CYS A 47 -16.03 5.28 4.84
C CYS A 47 -14.79 6.02 5.35
N ASN A 48 -13.61 5.68 4.85
CA ASN A 48 -12.35 6.25 5.35
C ASN A 48 -11.85 7.45 4.54
N THR A 49 -12.36 7.69 3.32
CA THR A 49 -11.98 8.83 2.48
C THR A 49 -12.92 10.02 2.63
N ALA A 50 -13.91 9.96 3.48
CA ALA A 50 -14.70 11.14 3.83
C ALA A 50 -13.76 12.20 4.45
N ILE A 51 -13.43 13.21 3.66
CA ILE A 51 -12.57 14.33 4.06
C ILE A 51 -13.45 15.57 4.13
N ILE A 52 -13.44 16.25 5.27
CA ILE A 52 -14.08 17.56 5.40
C ILE A 52 -13.13 18.58 4.78
N MET A 53 -13.50 19.11 3.61
CA MET A 53 -12.71 20.14 2.94
C MET A 53 -12.87 21.47 3.65
N GLY A 54 -11.97 21.80 4.57
CA GLY A 54 -11.81 23.13 5.14
C GLY A 54 -10.87 24.00 4.29
N THR A 55 -10.93 25.31 4.47
CA THR A 55 -10.07 26.30 3.80
C THR A 55 -8.58 26.13 4.15
N ASP A 56 -8.28 25.44 5.24
CA ASP A 56 -6.92 25.31 5.79
C ASP A 56 -6.12 24.13 5.25
N LEU A 57 -6.74 23.26 4.43
CA LEU A 57 -6.05 22.09 3.88
C LEU A 57 -4.79 22.46 3.07
N VAL A 58 -4.83 23.58 2.36
CA VAL A 58 -3.69 24.05 1.55
C VAL A 58 -2.58 24.62 2.41
N ASN A 59 -2.91 25.24 3.54
CA ASN A 59 -1.93 25.84 4.44
C ASN A 59 -1.12 24.77 5.22
N ASN A 60 -1.70 23.59 5.38
CA ASN A 60 -1.12 22.48 6.15
C ASN A 60 -0.14 21.60 5.37
N PHE A 61 0.17 21.92 4.10
CA PHE A 61 1.19 21.21 3.32
C PHE A 61 2.60 21.32 3.94
N SER A 62 2.89 22.42 4.62
CA SER A 62 4.21 22.68 5.21
C SER A 62 4.38 22.06 6.59
N GLU A 63 3.35 21.46 7.16
CA GLU A 63 3.45 20.81 8.45
C GLU A 63 4.39 19.59 8.39
N PRO A 64 5.21 19.35 9.44
CA PRO A 64 6.18 18.26 9.44
C PRO A 64 5.60 16.88 9.16
N TYR A 65 4.39 16.58 9.69
CA TYR A 65 3.71 15.30 9.44
C TYR A 65 3.26 15.16 7.98
N SER A 66 2.80 16.26 7.37
CA SER A 66 2.38 16.29 5.96
C SER A 66 3.55 16.00 5.02
N LEU A 67 4.67 16.66 5.23
CA LEU A 67 5.90 16.41 4.50
C LEU A 67 6.40 14.98 4.71
N GLY A 68 6.35 14.48 5.95
CA GLY A 68 6.70 13.10 6.27
C GLY A 68 5.88 12.07 5.50
N ILE A 69 4.56 12.27 5.39
CA ILE A 69 3.65 11.40 4.62
C ILE A 69 4.01 11.44 3.12
N ILE A 70 4.12 12.64 2.55
CA ILE A 70 4.40 12.83 1.12
C ILE A 70 5.73 12.19 0.74
N PHE A 71 6.82 12.54 1.44
CA PHE A 71 8.14 11.99 1.15
C PHE A 71 8.23 10.50 1.48
N GLY A 72 7.58 10.05 2.54
CA GLY A 72 7.53 8.63 2.91
C GLY A 72 6.88 7.77 1.82
N LEU A 73 5.78 8.22 1.22
CA LEU A 73 5.06 7.49 0.19
C LEU A 73 5.74 7.59 -1.19
N ILE A 74 6.16 8.80 -1.60
CA ILE A 74 6.70 9.04 -2.95
C ILE A 74 8.15 8.58 -3.06
N ILE A 75 8.95 8.73 -2.01
CA ILE A 75 10.39 8.43 -2.03
C ILE A 75 10.73 7.25 -1.13
N GLY A 76 10.26 7.25 0.11
CA GLY A 76 10.63 6.27 1.13
C GLY A 76 10.24 4.84 0.73
N LYS A 77 9.01 4.62 0.27
CA LYS A 77 8.55 3.29 -0.18
C LYS A 77 9.31 2.79 -1.42
N PRO A 78 9.42 3.56 -2.52
CA PRO A 78 10.21 3.12 -3.68
C PRO A 78 11.66 2.80 -3.32
N LEU A 79 12.31 3.68 -2.55
CA LEU A 79 13.67 3.46 -2.08
C LEU A 79 13.77 2.19 -1.23
N GLY A 80 12.86 1.99 -0.28
CA GLY A 80 12.84 0.81 0.58
C GLY A 80 12.73 -0.48 -0.21
N VAL A 81 11.78 -0.54 -1.14
CA VAL A 81 11.57 -1.72 -2.00
C VAL A 81 12.80 -2.03 -2.84
N VAL A 82 13.35 -1.02 -3.53
CA VAL A 82 14.51 -1.19 -4.42
C VAL A 82 15.77 -1.53 -3.63
N LEU A 83 16.00 -0.84 -2.51
CA LEU A 83 17.20 -1.04 -1.69
C LEU A 83 17.21 -2.43 -1.05
N VAL A 84 16.09 -2.88 -0.48
CA VAL A 84 15.99 -4.22 0.12
C VAL A 84 16.17 -5.30 -0.94
N ALA A 85 15.53 -5.15 -2.11
CA ALA A 85 15.70 -6.09 -3.21
C ALA A 85 17.16 -6.11 -3.72
N PHE A 86 17.79 -4.94 -3.85
CA PHE A 86 19.19 -4.83 -4.25
C PHE A 86 20.12 -5.52 -3.25
N LEU A 87 19.92 -5.30 -1.95
CA LEU A 87 20.70 -5.96 -0.90
C LEU A 87 20.52 -7.49 -0.92
N ALA A 88 19.27 -7.96 -1.09
CA ALA A 88 19.00 -9.40 -1.17
C ALA A 88 19.72 -10.06 -2.35
N VAL A 89 19.74 -9.41 -3.51
CA VAL A 89 20.48 -9.91 -4.69
C VAL A 89 21.99 -9.84 -4.47
N LYS A 90 22.51 -8.74 -3.91
CA LYS A 90 23.93 -8.55 -3.63
C LYS A 90 24.46 -9.57 -2.61
N LEU A 91 23.69 -9.89 -1.60
CA LEU A 91 24.00 -10.90 -0.59
C LEU A 91 23.76 -12.33 -1.09
N ARG A 92 23.35 -12.52 -2.35
CA ARG A 92 23.03 -13.82 -2.96
C ARG A 92 21.91 -14.59 -2.24
N LEU A 93 21.06 -13.90 -1.47
CA LEU A 93 19.88 -14.47 -0.82
C LEU A 93 18.74 -14.68 -1.81
N ALA A 94 18.70 -13.87 -2.89
CA ALA A 94 17.70 -13.97 -3.95
C ALA A 94 18.34 -13.70 -5.31
N LYS A 95 17.61 -14.06 -6.38
CA LYS A 95 17.96 -13.70 -7.77
C LYS A 95 16.83 -12.90 -8.35
N LEU A 96 17.15 -11.85 -9.13
CA LEU A 96 16.14 -11.16 -9.90
C LEU A 96 15.62 -12.13 -10.98
N PRO A 97 14.28 -12.26 -11.16
CA PRO A 97 13.71 -13.05 -12.25
C PRO A 97 14.23 -12.57 -13.61
N SER A 98 14.45 -13.51 -14.54
CA SER A 98 15.00 -13.21 -15.88
C SER A 98 14.17 -12.21 -16.68
N ASP A 99 12.86 -12.17 -16.39
CA ASP A 99 11.87 -11.39 -17.13
C ASP A 99 11.68 -9.96 -16.58
N ILE A 100 12.39 -9.63 -15.47
CA ILE A 100 12.27 -8.33 -14.78
C ILE A 100 13.63 -7.64 -14.77
N ASN A 101 13.65 -6.38 -15.18
CA ASN A 101 14.83 -5.54 -15.05
C ASN A 101 14.73 -4.57 -13.86
N TRP A 102 15.87 -4.01 -13.44
CA TRP A 102 15.93 -3.07 -12.33
C TRP A 102 15.06 -1.83 -12.53
N GLY A 103 14.90 -1.36 -13.77
CA GLY A 103 14.03 -0.24 -14.08
C GLY A 103 12.54 -0.55 -13.81
N GLN A 104 12.12 -1.76 -14.13
CA GLN A 104 10.75 -2.22 -13.84
C GLN A 104 10.53 -2.36 -12.33
N LEU A 105 11.54 -2.83 -11.59
CA LEU A 105 11.48 -2.90 -10.14
C LEU A 105 11.33 -1.51 -9.49
N VAL A 106 12.03 -0.51 -10.00
CA VAL A 106 11.88 0.90 -9.56
C VAL A 106 10.45 1.38 -9.84
N GLY A 107 9.92 1.12 -11.03
CA GLY A 107 8.54 1.49 -11.36
C GLY A 107 7.51 0.79 -10.46
N ALA A 108 7.70 -0.49 -10.17
CA ALA A 108 6.88 -1.23 -9.21
C ALA A 108 6.99 -0.64 -7.80
N GLY A 109 8.19 -0.19 -7.40
CA GLY A 109 8.41 0.52 -6.15
C GLY A 109 7.58 1.80 -6.03
N PHE A 110 7.48 2.59 -7.12
CA PHE A 110 6.60 3.76 -7.16
C PHE A 110 5.12 3.37 -7.06
N LEU A 111 4.67 2.33 -7.75
CA LEU A 111 3.29 1.84 -7.58
C LEU A 111 3.02 1.34 -6.16
N ALA A 112 4.00 0.71 -5.51
CA ALA A 112 3.92 0.35 -4.09
C ALA A 112 3.81 1.59 -3.18
N GLY A 113 4.23 2.76 -3.65
CA GLY A 113 4.05 4.05 -2.99
C GLY A 113 2.57 4.48 -2.86
N ILE A 114 1.65 3.85 -3.60
CA ILE A 114 0.21 4.05 -3.41
C ILE A 114 -0.17 3.51 -2.02
N GLY A 115 -0.30 4.42 -1.07
CA GLY A 115 -0.52 4.06 0.34
C GLY A 115 -1.97 3.93 0.75
N PHE A 116 -2.85 4.60 0.03
CA PHE A 116 -4.29 4.78 0.23
C PHE A 116 -4.89 4.12 1.49
N THR A 117 -5.41 2.90 1.39
CA THR A 117 -6.13 2.22 2.48
C THR A 117 -5.27 1.96 3.72
N MET A 118 -4.06 1.41 3.54
CA MET A 118 -3.18 1.08 4.67
C MET A 118 -2.61 2.33 5.34
N SER A 119 -2.27 3.37 4.57
CA SER A 119 -1.76 4.60 5.14
C SER A 119 -2.83 5.34 5.93
N ILE A 120 -4.08 5.38 5.44
CA ILE A 120 -5.22 5.95 6.17
C ILE A 120 -5.49 5.15 7.45
N PHE A 121 -5.45 3.81 7.37
CA PHE A 121 -5.64 2.96 8.55
C PHE A 121 -4.57 3.22 9.63
N ILE A 122 -3.30 3.34 9.24
CA ILE A 122 -2.22 3.67 10.17
C ILE A 122 -2.40 5.07 10.76
N THR A 123 -2.84 6.04 9.95
CA THR A 123 -3.14 7.39 10.43
C THR A 123 -4.21 7.39 11.52
N LEU A 124 -5.28 6.62 11.33
CA LEU A 124 -6.34 6.48 12.34
C LEU A 124 -5.89 5.81 13.65
N LEU A 125 -4.79 5.06 13.60
CA LEU A 125 -4.19 4.45 14.80
C LEU A 125 -3.12 5.31 15.46
N ALA A 126 -2.49 6.19 14.69
CA ALA A 126 -1.34 6.99 15.13
C ALA A 126 -1.74 8.33 15.72
N PHE A 127 -2.88 8.87 15.35
CA PHE A 127 -3.34 10.19 15.77
C PHE A 127 -4.75 10.11 16.37
N ASP A 128 -4.97 10.89 17.42
CA ASP A 128 -6.26 11.02 18.10
C ASP A 128 -6.97 12.34 17.72
N ASP A 129 -6.27 13.27 17.05
CA ASP A 129 -6.80 14.57 16.64
C ASP A 129 -7.46 14.47 15.26
N ASP A 130 -8.77 14.73 15.20
CA ASP A 130 -9.56 14.66 13.98
C ASP A 130 -9.06 15.62 12.89
N MET A 131 -8.51 16.78 13.26
CA MET A 131 -7.97 17.75 12.31
C MET A 131 -6.71 17.20 11.66
N ILE A 132 -5.78 16.64 12.45
CA ILE A 132 -4.56 16.01 11.95
C ILE A 132 -4.91 14.81 11.07
N ILE A 133 -5.83 13.96 11.51
CA ILE A 133 -6.30 12.80 10.75
C ILE A 133 -6.88 13.23 9.40
N ASN A 134 -7.72 14.25 9.37
CA ASN A 134 -8.36 14.75 8.13
C ASN A 134 -7.32 15.30 7.14
N ASN A 135 -6.37 16.10 7.65
CA ASN A 135 -5.26 16.62 6.84
C ASN A 135 -4.34 15.50 6.33
N ALA A 136 -3.98 14.55 7.18
CA ALA A 136 -3.15 13.41 6.81
C ALA A 136 -3.81 12.54 5.72
N LYS A 137 -5.14 12.29 5.81
CA LYS A 137 -5.90 11.59 4.76
C LYS A 137 -5.77 12.30 3.42
N PHE A 138 -5.91 13.63 3.39
CA PHE A 138 -5.76 14.42 2.17
C PHE A 138 -4.34 14.28 1.59
N MET A 139 -3.31 14.41 2.42
CA MET A 139 -1.91 14.25 2.00
C MET A 139 -1.62 12.85 1.46
N ILE A 140 -2.18 11.82 2.08
CA ILE A 140 -2.07 10.43 1.60
C ILE A 140 -2.68 10.27 0.22
N LEU A 141 -3.85 10.87 -0.05
CA LEU A 141 -4.49 10.81 -1.36
C LEU A 141 -3.64 11.48 -2.43
N VAL A 142 -3.15 12.68 -2.15
CA VAL A 142 -2.28 13.44 -3.07
C VAL A 142 -0.99 12.67 -3.34
N ALA A 143 -0.31 12.20 -2.30
CA ALA A 143 0.93 11.45 -2.44
C ALA A 143 0.74 10.12 -3.21
N SER A 144 -0.37 9.41 -2.94
CA SER A 144 -0.72 8.17 -3.63
C SER A 144 -0.99 8.41 -5.12
N LEU A 145 -1.69 9.49 -5.46
CA LEU A 145 -1.95 9.87 -6.85
C LEU A 145 -0.64 10.19 -7.60
N ILE A 146 0.22 11.00 -7.00
CA ILE A 146 1.52 11.38 -7.57
C ILE A 146 2.38 10.14 -7.77
N SER A 147 2.51 9.29 -6.74
CA SER A 147 3.30 8.06 -6.79
C SER A 147 2.78 7.09 -7.86
N GLY A 148 1.45 6.96 -7.98
CA GLY A 148 0.81 6.15 -9.01
C GLY A 148 1.08 6.65 -10.43
N ILE A 149 0.99 7.96 -10.66
CA ILE A 149 1.29 8.57 -11.96
C ILE A 149 2.77 8.36 -12.33
N ILE A 150 3.69 8.63 -11.40
CA ILE A 150 5.12 8.42 -11.63
C ILE A 150 5.40 6.95 -11.94
N GLY A 151 4.87 6.02 -11.15
CA GLY A 151 5.05 4.58 -11.34
C GLY A 151 4.50 4.10 -12.70
N PHE A 152 3.31 4.55 -13.07
CA PHE A 152 2.70 4.22 -14.36
C PHE A 152 3.53 4.73 -15.55
N VAL A 153 3.92 6.00 -15.54
CA VAL A 153 4.72 6.60 -16.61
C VAL A 153 6.10 5.92 -16.71
N TRP A 154 6.71 5.62 -15.58
CA TRP A 154 7.99 4.94 -15.51
C TRP A 154 7.92 3.53 -16.09
N LEU A 155 6.94 2.73 -15.67
CA LEU A 155 6.74 1.38 -16.21
C LEU A 155 6.42 1.39 -17.69
N LYS A 156 5.57 2.31 -18.16
CA LYS A 156 5.26 2.45 -19.59
C LYS A 156 6.50 2.74 -20.43
N LYS A 157 7.48 3.49 -19.89
CA LYS A 157 8.75 3.75 -20.59
C LYS A 157 9.69 2.55 -20.54
N THR A 158 9.70 1.81 -19.42
CA THR A 158 10.67 0.73 -19.18
C THR A 158 10.17 -0.63 -19.73
N SER A 159 8.85 -0.80 -19.92
CA SER A 159 8.22 -2.02 -20.47
C SER A 159 8.12 -2.03 -21.99
N LYS A 160 8.68 -1.04 -22.69
CA LYS A 160 8.64 -0.97 -24.17
C LYS A 160 9.74 -1.79 -24.85
N TYR A 161 10.40 -2.71 -24.12
CA TYR A 161 11.40 -3.63 -24.70
C TYR A 161 11.18 -5.04 -24.17
#